data_2ec467075a7cad83177a89757e55a295
#
_entry.id   2ec467075a7cad83177a89757e55a295
#
_cell.length_a   1.000
_cell.length_b   1.000
_cell.length_c   1.000
_cell.angle_alpha   90.00
_cell.angle_beta   90.00
_cell.angle_gamma   90.00
#
_symmetry.space_group_name_H-M   'P 1'
#
loop_
_entity.id
_entity.type
_entity.pdbx_description
1 polymer ?
#
loop_
_entity_poly.entity_id
_entity_poly.type
_entity_poly.pdbx_seq_one_letter_code
_entity_poly.pdbx_strand_id
1 'polypeptide(L)'
;MKVYCYSKCTTCKKALKWLDENKIKYELIDIKEDHPDEKTLKILHKKSGLPLRRFFNTSGLIYREMELSKKLPNMSEDEMFKLLASDGMIVKRPLLVADDKVLVGFKEEEWKTLLR
;
A
#
# COMPACT_ATOMS: atom_id res chain seq x y z
N MET A 1 3.20 -4.99 -13.79
CA MET A 1 3.36 -4.81 -12.33
C MET A 1 3.43 -3.33 -11.99
N LYS A 2 2.67 -2.91 -11.00
CA LYS A 2 2.64 -1.51 -10.57
C LYS A 2 3.10 -1.42 -9.12
N VAL A 3 3.83 -0.35 -8.79
CA VAL A 3 4.27 -0.09 -7.41
C VAL A 3 3.90 1.34 -7.03
N TYR A 4 3.02 1.46 -6.05
CA TYR A 4 2.65 2.77 -5.49
C TYR A 4 3.66 3.14 -4.41
N CYS A 5 4.31 4.26 -4.60
CA CYS A 5 5.37 4.73 -3.70
C CYS A 5 5.26 6.23 -3.44
N TYR A 6 5.92 6.67 -2.39
CA TYR A 6 6.11 8.08 -2.11
C TYR A 6 7.62 8.37 -2.17
N SER A 7 8.00 9.42 -2.91
CA SER A 7 9.40 9.73 -3.17
C SER A 7 10.25 9.95 -1.91
N LYS A 8 9.63 10.42 -0.83
CA LYS A 8 10.33 10.68 0.44
C LYS A 8 10.25 9.52 1.43
N CYS A 9 9.71 8.39 1.00
CA CYS A 9 9.56 7.22 1.88
C CYS A 9 10.80 6.33 1.81
N THR A 10 11.49 6.15 2.94
CA THR A 10 12.70 5.33 3.01
C THR A 10 12.41 3.86 2.67
N THR A 11 11.30 3.33 3.16
CA THR A 11 10.89 1.94 2.87
C THR A 11 10.64 1.74 1.39
N CYS A 12 10.02 2.72 0.73
CA CYS A 12 9.82 2.68 -0.72
C CYS A 12 11.13 2.63 -1.47
N LYS A 13 12.10 3.45 -1.06
CA LYS A 13 13.42 3.46 -1.71
C LYS A 13 14.10 2.09 -1.60
N LYS A 14 14.01 1.45 -0.46
CA LYS A 14 14.57 0.11 -0.26
C LYS A 14 13.88 -0.92 -1.16
N ALA A 15 12.56 -0.84 -1.28
CA ALA A 15 11.79 -1.76 -2.11
C ALA A 15 12.13 -1.59 -3.59
N LEU A 16 12.22 -0.36 -4.07
CA LEU A 16 12.56 -0.09 -5.47
C LEU A 16 13.98 -0.55 -5.78
N LYS A 17 14.91 -0.34 -4.87
CA LYS A 17 16.28 -0.81 -5.03
C LYS A 17 16.31 -2.33 -5.15
N TRP A 18 15.55 -3.02 -4.32
CA TRP A 18 15.46 -4.48 -4.36
C TRP A 18 14.91 -4.96 -5.71
N LEU A 19 13.87 -4.30 -6.22
CA LEU A 19 13.29 -4.64 -7.53
C LEU A 19 14.32 -4.45 -8.65
N ASP A 20 15.05 -3.33 -8.62
CA ASP A 20 16.07 -3.03 -9.62
C ASP A 20 17.21 -4.05 -9.56
N GLU A 21 17.67 -4.40 -8.38
CA GLU A 21 18.74 -5.38 -8.19
C GLU A 21 18.35 -6.77 -8.70
N ASN A 22 17.06 -7.11 -8.59
CA ASN A 22 16.54 -8.39 -9.06
C ASN A 22 16.02 -8.33 -10.50
N LYS A 23 16.24 -7.20 -11.18
CA LYS A 23 15.87 -6.99 -12.60
C LYS A 23 14.38 -7.20 -12.87
N ILE A 24 13.55 -6.83 -11.90
CA ILE A 24 12.09 -6.91 -12.03
C ILE A 24 11.58 -5.60 -12.60
N LYS A 25 10.84 -5.65 -13.70
CA LYS A 25 10.27 -4.45 -14.32
C LYS A 25 8.96 -4.07 -13.62
N TYR A 26 8.78 -2.78 -13.43
CA TYR A 26 7.58 -2.25 -12.77
C TYR A 26 7.27 -0.85 -13.27
N GLU A 27 6.00 -0.46 -13.11
CA GLU A 27 5.55 0.91 -13.34
C GLU A 27 5.46 1.59 -11.98
N LEU A 28 6.19 2.68 -11.82
CA LEU A 28 6.19 3.44 -10.57
C LEU A 28 5.05 4.46 -10.58
N ILE A 29 4.22 4.44 -9.54
CA ILE A 29 3.10 5.38 -9.40
C ILE A 29 3.31 6.17 -8.11
N ASP A 30 3.21 7.50 -8.21
CA ASP A 30 3.30 8.39 -7.06
C ASP A 30 1.97 8.32 -6.28
N ILE A 31 2.01 7.73 -5.10
CA ILE A 31 0.80 7.49 -4.30
C ILE A 31 0.18 8.80 -3.78
N LYS A 32 0.97 9.86 -3.68
CA LYS A 32 0.46 11.17 -3.23
C LYS A 32 -0.37 11.83 -4.31
N GLU A 33 0.11 11.78 -5.55
CA GLU A 33 -0.54 12.45 -6.68
C GLU A 33 -1.59 11.58 -7.37
N ASP A 34 -1.39 10.26 -7.36
CA ASP A 34 -2.22 9.32 -8.12
C ASP A 34 -2.55 8.10 -7.27
N HIS A 35 -3.17 8.33 -6.12
CA HIS A 35 -3.52 7.25 -5.21
C HIS A 35 -4.69 6.42 -5.74
N PRO A 36 -4.78 5.14 -5.32
CA PRO A 36 -5.88 4.29 -5.78
C PRO A 36 -7.23 4.80 -5.25
N ASP A 37 -8.25 4.73 -6.11
CA ASP A 37 -9.61 5.12 -5.72
C ASP A 37 -10.28 3.99 -4.92
N GLU A 38 -11.50 4.25 -4.45
CA GLU A 38 -12.23 3.29 -3.61
C GLU A 38 -12.46 1.96 -4.33
N LYS A 39 -12.84 2.01 -5.61
CA LYS A 39 -13.10 0.81 -6.41
C LYS A 39 -11.83 -0.03 -6.56
N THR A 40 -10.72 0.63 -6.88
CA THR A 40 -9.41 -0.02 -7.03
C THR A 40 -8.98 -0.65 -5.69
N LEU A 41 -9.12 0.08 -4.60
CA LEU A 41 -8.76 -0.43 -3.28
C LEU A 41 -9.54 -1.69 -2.89
N LYS A 42 -10.82 -1.74 -3.24
CA LYS A 42 -11.63 -2.94 -2.98
C LYS A 42 -11.11 -4.16 -3.74
N ILE A 43 -10.72 -3.96 -4.99
CA ILE A 43 -10.14 -5.01 -5.83
C ILE A 43 -8.80 -5.46 -5.24
N LEU A 44 -7.94 -4.53 -4.88
CA LEU A 44 -6.62 -4.83 -4.31
C LEU A 44 -6.73 -5.54 -2.97
N HIS A 45 -7.63 -5.11 -2.12
CA HIS A 45 -7.87 -5.73 -0.82
C HIS A 45 -8.28 -7.19 -1.00
N LYS A 46 -9.25 -7.45 -1.87
CA LYS A 46 -9.72 -8.81 -2.13
C LYS A 46 -8.58 -9.69 -2.66
N LYS A 47 -7.80 -9.17 -3.59
CA LYS A 47 -6.67 -9.90 -4.18
C LYS A 47 -5.57 -10.18 -3.15
N SER A 48 -5.37 -9.28 -2.19
CA SER A 48 -4.30 -9.40 -1.20
C SER A 48 -4.53 -10.52 -0.19
N GLY A 49 -5.80 -10.79 0.14
CA GLY A 49 -6.14 -11.73 1.20
C GLY A 49 -5.80 -11.23 2.61
N LEU A 50 -5.44 -9.96 2.75
CA LEU A 50 -5.03 -9.37 4.03
C LEU A 50 -6.19 -8.64 4.71
N PRO A 51 -6.12 -8.49 6.06
CA PRO A 51 -7.08 -7.61 6.75
C PRO A 51 -6.96 -6.19 6.21
N LEU A 52 -8.10 -5.51 6.06
CA LEU A 52 -8.12 -4.16 5.48
C LEU A 52 -7.27 -3.16 6.26
N ARG A 53 -7.18 -3.28 7.57
CA ARG A 53 -6.36 -2.38 8.37
C ARG A 53 -4.87 -2.41 8.00
N ARG A 54 -4.40 -3.50 7.36
CA ARG A 54 -3.01 -3.60 6.88
C ARG A 54 -2.71 -2.61 5.76
N PHE A 55 -3.74 -2.06 5.13
CA PHE A 55 -3.59 -1.06 4.07
C PHE A 55 -3.37 0.35 4.60
N PHE A 56 -3.45 0.55 5.91
CA PHE A 56 -3.24 1.86 6.52
C PHE A 56 -1.78 2.07 6.88
N ASN A 57 -1.29 3.29 6.65
CA ASN A 57 0.06 3.68 7.03
C ASN A 57 0.09 4.08 8.51
N THR A 58 0.31 3.10 9.38
CA THR A 58 0.27 3.28 10.84
C THR A 58 1.38 4.19 11.37
N SER A 59 2.46 4.37 10.60
CA SER A 59 3.57 5.26 10.97
C SER A 59 3.37 6.68 10.44
N GLY A 60 2.28 6.92 9.70
CA GLY A 60 2.03 8.20 9.06
C GLY A 60 1.54 9.27 10.02
N LEU A 61 1.85 10.53 9.68
CA LEU A 61 1.42 11.68 10.44
C LEU A 61 -0.11 11.80 10.48
N ILE A 62 -0.76 11.62 9.33
CA ILE A 62 -2.23 11.70 9.24
C ILE A 62 -2.90 10.63 10.10
N TYR A 63 -2.35 9.41 10.10
CA TYR A 63 -2.87 8.32 10.92
C TYR A 63 -2.88 8.71 12.40
N ARG A 64 -1.79 9.32 12.87
CA ARG A 64 -1.67 9.79 14.26
C ARG A 64 -2.57 10.98 14.57
N GLU A 65 -2.60 11.97 13.68
CA GLU A 65 -3.41 13.18 13.87
C GLU A 65 -4.89 12.85 13.94
N MET A 66 -5.36 11.90 13.12
CA MET A 66 -6.75 11.47 13.11
C MET A 66 -7.08 10.44 14.18
N GLU A 67 -6.09 10.01 14.96
CA GLU A 67 -6.24 8.98 15.99
C GLU A 67 -6.88 7.70 15.42
N LEU A 68 -6.42 7.28 14.24
CA LEU A 68 -7.04 6.14 13.55
C LEU A 68 -6.89 4.82 14.30
N SER A 69 -5.84 4.66 15.12
CA SER A 69 -5.69 3.46 15.93
C SER A 69 -6.89 3.23 16.85
N LYS A 70 -7.50 4.32 17.29
CA LYS A 70 -8.69 4.27 18.16
C LYS A 70 -9.98 4.15 17.35
N LYS A 71 -10.03 4.73 16.16
CA LYS A 71 -11.24 4.81 15.33
C LYS A 71 -11.48 3.57 14.49
N LEU A 72 -10.41 2.97 13.94
CA LEU A 72 -10.54 1.84 13.02
C LEU A 72 -11.34 0.66 13.59
N PRO A 73 -11.18 0.26 14.86
CA PRO A 73 -11.96 -0.86 15.39
C PRO A 73 -13.46 -0.66 15.34
N ASN A 74 -13.91 0.59 15.27
CA ASN A 74 -15.33 0.93 15.24
C ASN A 74 -15.83 1.37 13.85
N MET A 75 -14.96 1.31 12.83
CA MET A 75 -15.31 1.69 11.46
C MET A 75 -15.74 0.48 10.65
N SER A 76 -16.73 0.67 9.78
CA SER A 76 -17.09 -0.34 8.80
C SER A 76 -16.01 -0.41 7.70
N GLU A 77 -15.97 -1.51 6.94
CA GLU A 77 -15.06 -1.60 5.81
C GLU A 77 -15.33 -0.52 4.76
N ASP A 78 -16.60 -0.21 4.50
CA ASP A 78 -16.96 0.86 3.57
C ASP A 78 -16.38 2.20 4.00
N GLU A 79 -16.45 2.52 5.28
CA GLU A 79 -15.86 3.74 5.83
C GLU A 79 -14.34 3.73 5.68
N MET A 80 -13.71 2.58 5.93
CA MET A 80 -12.27 2.43 5.80
C MET A 80 -11.82 2.62 4.35
N PHE A 81 -12.54 2.05 3.38
CA PHE A 81 -12.22 2.24 1.96
C PHE A 81 -12.33 3.69 1.53
N LYS A 82 -13.38 4.38 1.99
CA LYS A 82 -13.55 5.80 1.68
C LYS A 82 -12.42 6.64 2.24
N LEU A 83 -11.99 6.32 3.45
CA LEU A 83 -10.90 7.03 4.10
C LEU A 83 -9.59 6.80 3.36
N LEU A 84 -9.28 5.56 3.00
CA LEU A 84 -8.07 5.21 2.23
C LEU A 84 -8.06 5.92 0.87
N ALA A 85 -9.22 6.01 0.23
CA ALA A 85 -9.33 6.65 -1.09
C ALA A 85 -9.24 8.17 -1.02
N SER A 86 -9.39 8.76 0.15
CA SER A 86 -9.40 10.21 0.32
C SER A 86 -8.00 10.84 0.26
N ASP A 87 -6.96 10.07 0.59
CA ASP A 87 -5.59 10.60 0.64
C ASP A 87 -4.58 9.46 0.56
N GLY A 88 -3.72 9.52 -0.45
CA GLY A 88 -2.70 8.49 -0.64
C GLY A 88 -1.71 8.37 0.52
N MET A 89 -1.55 9.44 1.31
CA MET A 89 -0.63 9.42 2.45
C MET A 89 -1.15 8.58 3.62
N ILE A 90 -2.43 8.23 3.60
CA ILE A 90 -3.03 7.32 4.59
C ILE A 90 -2.73 5.87 4.25
N VAL A 91 -2.45 5.60 2.97
CA VAL A 91 -2.24 4.23 2.47
C VAL A 91 -0.83 3.74 2.80
N LYS A 92 -0.74 2.49 3.25
CA LYS A 92 0.54 1.81 3.51
C LYS A 92 1.33 1.69 2.22
N ARG A 93 2.61 1.99 2.27
CA ARG A 93 3.47 1.92 1.09
C ARG A 93 4.81 1.27 1.43
N PRO A 94 5.46 0.67 0.46
CA PRO A 94 5.02 0.53 -0.94
C PRO A 94 3.81 -0.41 -1.05
N LEU A 95 3.01 -0.18 -2.09
CA LEU A 95 1.88 -1.06 -2.42
C LEU A 95 2.16 -1.64 -3.79
N LEU A 96 2.47 -2.94 -3.85
CA LEU A 96 2.82 -3.61 -5.08
C LEU A 96 1.63 -4.38 -5.63
N VAL A 97 1.34 -4.16 -6.91
CA VAL A 97 0.21 -4.79 -7.60
C VAL A 97 0.74 -5.61 -8.79
N ALA A 98 0.69 -6.92 -8.66
CA ALA A 98 1.00 -7.86 -9.73
C ALA A 98 -0.29 -8.49 -10.22
N ASP A 99 -0.21 -9.30 -11.29
CA ASP A 99 -1.40 -9.93 -11.88
C ASP A 99 -2.12 -10.85 -10.90
N ASP A 100 -1.36 -11.57 -10.11
CA ASP A 100 -1.89 -12.63 -9.23
C ASP A 100 -1.73 -12.33 -7.74
N LYS A 101 -1.14 -11.20 -7.37
CA LYS A 101 -0.92 -10.89 -5.96
C LYS A 101 -0.79 -9.38 -5.69
N VAL A 102 -1.05 -9.01 -4.44
CA VAL A 102 -0.87 -7.65 -3.94
C VAL A 102 -0.05 -7.73 -2.67
N LEU A 103 1.04 -6.98 -2.61
CA LEU A 103 1.91 -6.92 -1.44
C LEU A 103 1.86 -5.54 -0.82
N VAL A 104 1.71 -5.49 0.50
CA VAL A 104 1.56 -4.24 1.26
C VAL A 104 2.74 -4.08 2.21
N GLY A 105 3.43 -2.96 2.08
CA GLY A 105 4.68 -2.74 2.80
C GLY A 105 5.81 -3.52 2.16
N PHE A 106 7.04 -3.35 2.66
CA PHE A 106 8.18 -4.08 2.11
C PHE A 106 8.73 -5.04 3.13
N LYS A 107 8.43 -6.33 2.94
CA LYS A 107 9.07 -7.44 3.64
C LYS A 107 9.72 -8.29 2.57
N GLU A 108 11.04 -8.30 2.56
CA GLU A 108 11.80 -8.99 1.51
C GLU A 108 11.37 -10.45 1.34
N GLU A 109 11.07 -11.13 2.44
CA GLU A 109 10.60 -12.51 2.42
C GLU A 109 9.35 -12.66 1.54
N GLU A 110 8.40 -11.73 1.66
CA GLU A 110 7.18 -11.75 0.87
C GLU A 110 7.47 -11.40 -0.60
N TRP A 111 8.35 -10.43 -0.82
CA TRP A 111 8.68 -9.98 -2.17
C TRP A 111 9.49 -11.01 -2.95
N LYS A 112 10.23 -11.87 -2.28
CA LYS A 112 10.95 -12.98 -2.93
C LYS A 112 10.01 -13.91 -3.69
N THR A 113 8.73 -13.96 -3.33
CA THR A 113 7.74 -14.76 -4.06
C THR A 113 7.56 -14.29 -5.51
N LEU A 114 7.95 -13.06 -5.83
CA LEU A 114 7.91 -12.54 -7.20
C LEU A 114 8.93 -13.20 -8.11
N LEU A 115 9.96 -13.84 -7.53
CA LEU A 115 11.03 -14.51 -8.27
C LEU A 115 10.70 -15.96 -8.64
N ARG A 116 9.57 -16.45 -8.21
CA ARG A 116 9.15 -17.84 -8.44
C ARG A 116 8.30 -17.99 -9.69
#